data_e85f2d50f736742384cd179825bbeda0
#
_entry.id   e85f2d50f736742384cd179825bbeda0
#
_cell.length_a   1.000
_cell.length_b   1.000
_cell.length_c   1.000
_cell.angle_alpha   90.00
_cell.angle_beta   90.00
_cell.angle_gamma   90.00
#
_symmetry.space_group_name_H-M   'P 1'
#
loop_
_entity.id
_entity.type
_entity.pdbx_description
1 polymer ?
#
loop_
_entity_poly.entity_id
_entity_poly.type
_entity_poly.pdbx_seq_one_letter_code
_entity_poly.pdbx_strand_id
1 'polypeptide(L)'
;MWQLAGKNLNSRLLCGSALFPSPQIMQEAIVASATEVVTVALRRQSPSNNGGSSFWDLIKELNVHILPNTAGCRTSKEAITIAHMARERFDTNWIKLEVTGDDYTLQPDPFGLVEAAKALVNDGFEVFPYTTSDLIVAQRLVDVGCKIIMPWAAPIGSGQGINDPRSLKTLRARLPEITLIIDAGIGKPSHATEVMEMGYDAVLLTSAIALANEPVNMARAFSAAIEAGRLGFESGFMEERVMASPSTPTIGTPFWHQKKQQQTFPETVSSLTEIVK
;
A
#
# COMPACT_ATOMS: atom_id res chain seq x y z
N MET A 1 5.63 -15.08 4.77
CA MET A 1 4.20 -15.38 4.57
C MET A 1 3.37 -14.46 5.45
N TRP A 2 2.25 -13.91 4.97
CA TRP A 2 1.34 -13.04 5.70
C TRP A 2 -0.10 -13.33 5.28
N GLN A 3 -1.09 -12.85 6.04
CA GLN A 3 -2.50 -13.09 5.75
C GLN A 3 -3.17 -11.82 5.23
N LEU A 4 -3.98 -11.97 4.17
CA LEU A 4 -4.82 -10.92 3.62
C LEU A 4 -6.22 -11.49 3.36
N ALA A 5 -7.24 -10.97 4.03
CA ALA A 5 -8.63 -11.38 3.86
C ALA A 5 -8.81 -12.92 3.78
N GLY A 6 -8.22 -13.64 4.74
CA GLY A 6 -8.31 -15.11 4.86
C GLY A 6 -7.41 -15.90 3.90
N LYS A 7 -6.58 -15.26 3.07
CA LYS A 7 -5.62 -15.92 2.18
C LYS A 7 -4.19 -15.76 2.70
N ASN A 8 -3.38 -16.81 2.59
CA ASN A 8 -1.96 -16.78 2.89
C ASN A 8 -1.19 -16.36 1.63
N LEU A 9 -0.43 -15.28 1.72
CA LEU A 9 0.35 -14.71 0.62
C LEU A 9 1.83 -14.64 0.99
N ASN A 10 2.69 -14.75 -0.01
CA ASN A 10 4.14 -14.54 0.13
C ASN A 10 4.51 -13.13 -0.29
N SER A 11 3.95 -12.64 -1.40
CA SER A 11 4.21 -11.31 -1.92
C SER A 11 3.41 -10.23 -1.19
N ARG A 12 4.06 -9.11 -0.89
CA ARG A 12 3.43 -7.89 -0.36
C ARG A 12 3.22 -6.85 -1.46
N LEU A 13 3.48 -7.21 -2.71
CA LEU A 13 3.16 -6.44 -3.88
C LEU A 13 1.80 -6.88 -4.44
N LEU A 14 0.84 -5.95 -4.52
CA LEU A 14 -0.38 -6.09 -5.28
C LEU A 14 -0.21 -5.32 -6.60
N CYS A 15 -0.66 -5.87 -7.72
CA CYS A 15 -0.47 -5.26 -9.02
C CYS A 15 -1.80 -4.96 -9.72
N GLY A 16 -1.91 -3.78 -10.33
CA GLY A 16 -3.02 -3.49 -11.24
C GLY A 16 -2.74 -4.04 -12.63
N SER A 17 -3.80 -4.28 -13.39
CA SER A 17 -3.74 -4.84 -14.76
C SER A 17 -3.85 -3.79 -15.88
N ALA A 18 -3.89 -2.50 -15.54
CA ALA A 18 -4.10 -1.42 -16.50
C ALA A 18 -2.76 -0.81 -16.99
N LEU A 19 -2.84 -0.11 -18.15
CA LEU A 19 -1.76 0.73 -18.70
C LEU A 19 -0.55 -0.01 -19.26
N PHE A 20 -0.46 -1.32 -19.17
CA PHE A 20 0.63 -2.06 -19.80
C PHE A 20 0.59 -1.95 -21.32
N PRO A 21 1.75 -1.93 -22.00
CA PRO A 21 1.82 -1.83 -23.45
C PRO A 21 1.11 -2.97 -24.19
N SER A 22 1.08 -4.15 -23.60
CA SER A 22 0.34 -5.31 -24.11
C SER A 22 -0.07 -6.25 -22.98
N PRO A 23 -1.08 -7.12 -23.20
CA PRO A 23 -1.44 -8.16 -22.23
C PRO A 23 -0.28 -9.11 -21.92
N GLN A 24 0.58 -9.41 -22.88
CA GLN A 24 1.74 -10.26 -22.70
C GLN A 24 2.77 -9.61 -21.76
N ILE A 25 3.11 -8.32 -21.96
CA ILE A 25 4.03 -7.59 -21.06
C ILE A 25 3.43 -7.49 -19.64
N MET A 26 2.11 -7.31 -19.52
CA MET A 26 1.41 -7.37 -18.23
C MET A 26 1.64 -8.73 -17.56
N GLN A 27 1.41 -9.82 -18.25
CA GLN A 27 1.60 -11.19 -17.75
C GLN A 27 3.06 -11.41 -17.29
N GLU A 28 4.02 -11.06 -18.14
CA GLU A 28 5.46 -11.17 -17.82
C GLU A 28 5.83 -10.33 -16.58
N ALA A 29 5.32 -9.10 -16.44
CA ALA A 29 5.56 -8.24 -15.29
C ALA A 29 4.93 -8.80 -14.00
N ILE A 30 3.71 -9.33 -14.07
CA ILE A 30 3.01 -9.99 -12.95
C ILE A 30 3.84 -11.19 -12.46
N VAL A 31 4.26 -12.06 -13.38
CA VAL A 31 5.10 -13.21 -13.06
C VAL A 31 6.44 -12.77 -12.46
N ALA A 32 7.08 -11.79 -13.07
CA ALA A 32 8.40 -11.29 -12.63
C ALA A 32 8.36 -10.60 -11.25
N SER A 33 7.23 -10.01 -10.87
CA SER A 33 7.02 -9.40 -9.55
C SER A 33 6.65 -10.42 -8.47
N ALA A 34 6.34 -11.65 -8.84
CA ALA A 34 5.78 -12.68 -7.95
C ALA A 34 4.51 -12.22 -7.20
N THR A 35 3.74 -11.26 -7.77
CA THR A 35 2.48 -10.82 -7.16
C THR A 35 1.45 -11.95 -7.20
N GLU A 36 0.72 -12.08 -6.11
CA GLU A 36 -0.34 -13.09 -5.95
C GLU A 36 -1.74 -12.46 -5.98
N VAL A 37 -1.83 -11.11 -6.07
CA VAL A 37 -3.09 -10.35 -6.13
C VAL A 37 -3.06 -9.35 -7.27
N VAL A 38 -4.06 -9.44 -8.16
CA VAL A 38 -4.18 -8.55 -9.32
C VAL A 38 -5.50 -7.80 -9.29
N THR A 39 -5.46 -6.46 -9.40
CA THR A 39 -6.68 -5.66 -9.49
C THR A 39 -7.18 -5.54 -10.92
N VAL A 40 -8.48 -5.60 -11.06
CA VAL A 40 -9.19 -5.52 -12.36
C VAL A 40 -10.38 -4.57 -12.27
N ALA A 41 -10.62 -3.78 -13.32
CA ALA A 41 -11.75 -2.88 -13.41
C ALA A 41 -12.86 -3.48 -14.28
N LEU A 42 -14.07 -3.66 -13.71
CA LEU A 42 -15.20 -4.20 -14.45
C LEU A 42 -15.66 -3.26 -15.58
N ARG A 43 -15.69 -1.94 -15.32
CA ARG A 43 -16.16 -0.92 -16.29
C ARG A 43 -15.33 -0.77 -17.58
N ARG A 44 -14.07 -1.22 -17.56
CA ARG A 44 -13.17 -1.09 -18.73
C ARG A 44 -13.34 -2.16 -19.78
N GLN A 45 -14.27 -3.08 -19.58
CA GLN A 45 -14.48 -4.20 -20.47
C GLN A 45 -15.82 -4.07 -21.20
N SER A 46 -15.74 -3.56 -22.44
CA SER A 46 -16.89 -3.56 -23.34
C SER A 46 -17.11 -4.97 -23.91
N PRO A 47 -18.38 -5.45 -23.98
CA PRO A 47 -18.69 -6.77 -24.53
C PRO A 47 -18.37 -6.91 -26.04
N SER A 48 -18.07 -5.81 -26.72
CA SER A 48 -17.99 -5.75 -28.19
C SER A 48 -16.63 -6.05 -28.80
N ASN A 49 -15.59 -6.31 -28.01
CA ASN A 49 -14.26 -6.62 -28.54
C ASN A 49 -13.87 -8.08 -28.24
N ASN A 50 -13.60 -8.87 -29.29
CA ASN A 50 -13.05 -10.22 -29.22
C ASN A 50 -11.73 -10.32 -28.39
N GLY A 51 -11.12 -9.19 -28.01
CA GLY A 51 -9.96 -9.12 -27.12
C GLY A 51 -10.28 -9.32 -25.63
N GLY A 52 -11.55 -9.22 -25.22
CA GLY A 52 -11.93 -9.40 -23.80
C GLY A 52 -11.79 -10.84 -23.30
N SER A 53 -12.06 -11.84 -24.12
CA SER A 53 -11.88 -13.25 -23.77
C SER A 53 -10.40 -13.57 -23.55
N SER A 54 -9.52 -13.10 -24.43
CA SER A 54 -8.09 -13.37 -24.34
C SER A 54 -7.43 -12.73 -23.10
N PHE A 55 -7.88 -11.54 -22.66
CA PHE A 55 -7.40 -10.91 -21.43
C PHE A 55 -7.76 -11.74 -20.19
N TRP A 56 -9.01 -12.22 -20.12
CA TRP A 56 -9.46 -13.04 -18.99
C TRP A 56 -8.80 -14.40 -18.94
N ASP A 57 -8.52 -14.99 -20.08
CA ASP A 57 -7.82 -16.27 -20.17
C ASP A 57 -6.38 -16.10 -19.65
N LEU A 58 -5.70 -15.03 -20.02
CA LEU A 58 -4.38 -14.70 -19.49
C LEU A 58 -4.38 -14.47 -17.96
N ILE A 59 -5.36 -13.76 -17.42
CA ILE A 59 -5.47 -13.56 -15.95
C ILE A 59 -5.71 -14.89 -15.23
N LYS A 60 -6.54 -15.78 -15.79
CA LYS A 60 -6.79 -17.12 -15.22
C LYS A 60 -5.54 -17.99 -15.20
N GLU A 61 -4.72 -17.93 -16.26
CA GLU A 61 -3.47 -18.68 -16.36
C GLU A 61 -2.44 -18.26 -15.29
N LEU A 62 -2.50 -17.02 -14.79
CA LEU A 62 -1.59 -16.52 -13.77
C LEU A 62 -1.81 -17.11 -12.37
N ASN A 63 -2.93 -17.78 -12.13
CA ASN A 63 -3.28 -18.37 -10.82
C ASN A 63 -3.15 -17.36 -9.66
N VAL A 64 -3.60 -16.12 -9.87
CA VAL A 64 -3.60 -15.02 -8.89
C VAL A 64 -4.99 -14.81 -8.30
N HIS A 65 -5.05 -14.22 -7.12
CA HIS A 65 -6.29 -13.73 -6.54
C HIS A 65 -6.74 -12.46 -7.26
N ILE A 66 -7.99 -12.44 -7.72
CA ILE A 66 -8.56 -11.27 -8.38
C ILE A 66 -9.14 -10.34 -7.30
N LEU A 67 -8.73 -9.08 -7.35
CA LEU A 67 -9.29 -8.00 -6.56
C LEU A 67 -10.00 -7.02 -7.51
N PRO A 68 -11.32 -7.19 -7.76
CA PRO A 68 -12.08 -6.26 -8.58
C PRO A 68 -12.14 -4.88 -7.94
N ASN A 69 -12.23 -3.82 -8.75
CA ASN A 69 -12.39 -2.46 -8.24
C ASN A 69 -13.64 -1.77 -8.79
N THR A 70 -14.08 -0.73 -8.06
CA THR A 70 -15.20 0.14 -8.45
C THR A 70 -14.72 1.46 -9.07
N ALA A 71 -13.53 1.48 -9.67
CA ALA A 71 -12.92 2.66 -10.25
C ALA A 71 -13.86 3.39 -11.22
N GLY A 72 -13.96 4.71 -11.06
CA GLY A 72 -14.83 5.58 -11.85
C GLY A 72 -16.27 5.66 -11.35
N CYS A 73 -16.64 5.03 -10.24
CA CYS A 73 -17.90 5.28 -9.55
C CYS A 73 -17.83 6.61 -8.80
N ARG A 74 -18.89 7.41 -8.91
CA ARG A 74 -18.98 8.74 -8.26
C ARG A 74 -19.92 8.77 -7.08
N THR A 75 -20.70 7.71 -6.89
CA THR A 75 -21.66 7.59 -5.79
C THR A 75 -21.52 6.24 -5.10
N SER A 76 -21.90 6.21 -3.81
CA SER A 76 -21.97 4.97 -3.02
C SER A 76 -22.84 3.92 -3.72
N LYS A 77 -23.99 4.32 -4.26
CA LYS A 77 -24.93 3.42 -4.95
C LYS A 77 -24.31 2.76 -6.21
N GLU A 78 -23.59 3.53 -7.01
CA GLU A 78 -22.88 2.97 -8.18
C GLU A 78 -21.81 1.97 -7.75
N ALA A 79 -21.00 2.33 -6.73
CA ALA A 79 -19.94 1.48 -6.23
C ALA A 79 -20.47 0.16 -5.67
N ILE A 80 -21.57 0.20 -4.90
CA ILE A 80 -22.25 -0.99 -4.38
C ILE A 80 -22.77 -1.86 -5.54
N THR A 81 -23.42 -1.27 -6.54
CA THR A 81 -23.91 -2.02 -7.70
C THR A 81 -22.80 -2.72 -8.45
N ILE A 82 -21.68 -2.02 -8.73
CA ILE A 82 -20.52 -2.60 -9.42
C ILE A 82 -19.86 -3.70 -8.57
N ALA A 83 -19.81 -3.55 -7.24
CA ALA A 83 -19.26 -4.56 -6.35
C ALA A 83 -20.05 -5.88 -6.43
N HIS A 84 -21.38 -5.83 -6.39
CA HIS A 84 -22.22 -7.02 -6.55
C HIS A 84 -22.04 -7.69 -7.92
N MET A 85 -22.01 -6.90 -9.02
CA MET A 85 -21.73 -7.42 -10.35
C MET A 85 -20.35 -8.08 -10.43
N ALA A 86 -19.34 -7.51 -9.77
CA ALA A 86 -18.00 -8.05 -9.72
C ALA A 86 -17.96 -9.38 -8.94
N ARG A 87 -18.67 -9.49 -7.82
CA ARG A 87 -18.79 -10.74 -7.05
C ARG A 87 -19.34 -11.88 -7.89
N GLU A 88 -20.42 -11.64 -8.61
CA GLU A 88 -21.01 -12.64 -9.49
C GLU A 88 -20.09 -13.02 -10.65
N ARG A 89 -19.39 -12.02 -11.23
CA ARG A 89 -18.52 -12.22 -12.40
C ARG A 89 -17.24 -12.98 -12.09
N PHE A 90 -16.64 -12.73 -10.89
CA PHE A 90 -15.33 -13.26 -10.51
C PHE A 90 -15.36 -14.30 -9.41
N ASP A 91 -16.54 -14.61 -8.87
CA ASP A 91 -16.71 -15.53 -7.74
C ASP A 91 -15.78 -15.18 -6.57
N THR A 92 -15.78 -13.89 -6.18
CA THR A 92 -14.95 -13.38 -5.09
C THR A 92 -15.72 -12.38 -4.23
N ASN A 93 -15.52 -12.45 -2.91
CA ASN A 93 -16.05 -11.44 -1.98
C ASN A 93 -15.06 -10.27 -1.77
N TRP A 94 -13.91 -10.27 -2.42
CA TRP A 94 -12.98 -9.16 -2.34
C TRP A 94 -13.40 -8.03 -3.25
N ILE A 95 -13.30 -6.79 -2.75
CA ILE A 95 -13.61 -5.60 -3.55
C ILE A 95 -12.70 -4.42 -3.15
N LYS A 96 -11.94 -3.89 -4.10
CA LYS A 96 -11.26 -2.61 -3.94
C LYS A 96 -12.29 -1.51 -4.19
N LEU A 97 -12.71 -0.88 -3.08
CA LEU A 97 -13.77 0.12 -3.10
C LEU A 97 -13.21 1.51 -3.39
N GLU A 98 -13.68 2.12 -4.46
CA GLU A 98 -13.37 3.47 -4.87
C GLU A 98 -14.68 4.23 -5.10
N VAL A 99 -14.81 5.43 -4.50
CA VAL A 99 -15.87 6.41 -4.78
C VAL A 99 -15.15 7.73 -5.08
N THR A 100 -15.15 8.16 -6.32
CA THR A 100 -14.40 9.34 -6.79
C THR A 100 -15.14 10.62 -6.40
N GLY A 101 -14.50 11.50 -5.64
CA GLY A 101 -15.04 12.80 -5.25
C GLY A 101 -14.66 13.92 -6.21
N ASP A 102 -13.45 13.85 -6.78
CA ASP A 102 -12.95 14.84 -7.75
C ASP A 102 -12.29 14.17 -8.95
N ASP A 103 -12.66 14.59 -10.16
CA ASP A 103 -12.20 13.97 -11.40
C ASP A 103 -10.75 14.33 -11.79
N TYR A 104 -10.24 15.46 -11.31
CA TYR A 104 -8.91 15.94 -11.68
C TYR A 104 -7.83 15.36 -10.76
N THR A 105 -8.11 15.26 -9.48
CA THR A 105 -7.19 14.74 -8.48
C THR A 105 -7.39 13.24 -8.21
N LEU A 106 -8.53 12.69 -8.62
CA LEU A 106 -9.01 11.34 -8.29
C LEU A 106 -9.07 11.11 -6.78
N GLN A 107 -9.25 12.20 -6.01
CA GLN A 107 -9.43 12.13 -4.58
C GLN A 107 -10.76 11.42 -4.27
N PRO A 108 -10.77 10.46 -3.34
CA PRO A 108 -11.99 9.77 -2.95
C PRO A 108 -12.95 10.70 -2.21
N ASP A 109 -14.26 10.51 -2.42
CA ASP A 109 -15.32 11.07 -1.59
C ASP A 109 -15.38 10.31 -0.26
N PRO A 110 -14.97 10.89 0.88
CA PRO A 110 -14.92 10.18 2.14
C PRO A 110 -16.29 9.79 2.67
N PHE A 111 -17.34 10.55 2.36
CA PHE A 111 -18.70 10.27 2.83
C PHE A 111 -19.33 9.12 2.07
N GLY A 112 -19.30 9.19 0.74
CA GLY A 112 -19.79 8.11 -0.12
C GLY A 112 -18.99 6.82 0.04
N LEU A 113 -17.69 6.92 0.32
CA LEU A 113 -16.82 5.78 0.58
C LEU A 113 -17.23 5.03 1.86
N VAL A 114 -17.43 5.75 2.98
CA VAL A 114 -17.86 5.14 4.26
C VAL A 114 -19.26 4.55 4.15
N GLU A 115 -20.19 5.22 3.46
CA GLU A 115 -21.53 4.71 3.20
C GLU A 115 -21.49 3.39 2.41
N ALA A 116 -20.75 3.35 1.31
CA ALA A 116 -20.61 2.16 0.49
C ALA A 116 -19.90 1.02 1.22
N ALA A 117 -18.84 1.34 1.97
CA ALA A 117 -18.11 0.36 2.78
C ALA A 117 -19.02 -0.32 3.81
N LYS A 118 -19.84 0.45 4.53
CA LYS A 118 -20.81 -0.08 5.50
C LYS A 118 -21.77 -1.08 4.85
N ALA A 119 -22.34 -0.73 3.71
CA ALA A 119 -23.27 -1.61 2.99
C ALA A 119 -22.58 -2.90 2.54
N LEU A 120 -21.39 -2.79 1.92
CA LEU A 120 -20.68 -3.94 1.40
C LEU A 120 -20.15 -4.88 2.50
N VAL A 121 -19.68 -4.33 3.63
CA VAL A 121 -19.30 -5.15 4.80
C VAL A 121 -20.51 -5.94 5.33
N ASN A 122 -21.68 -5.31 5.46
CA ASN A 122 -22.90 -5.98 5.86
C ASN A 122 -23.35 -7.08 4.88
N ASP A 123 -23.04 -6.89 3.58
CA ASP A 123 -23.32 -7.86 2.52
C ASP A 123 -22.25 -8.97 2.41
N GLY A 124 -21.30 -9.02 3.35
CA GLY A 124 -20.27 -10.06 3.45
C GLY A 124 -19.09 -9.89 2.51
N PHE A 125 -18.80 -8.67 2.04
CA PHE A 125 -17.58 -8.40 1.30
C PHE A 125 -16.38 -8.19 2.23
N GLU A 126 -15.21 -8.61 1.78
CA GLU A 126 -13.92 -8.13 2.28
C GLU A 126 -13.58 -6.84 1.50
N VAL A 127 -13.78 -5.70 2.16
CA VAL A 127 -13.67 -4.38 1.54
C VAL A 127 -12.27 -3.83 1.69
N PHE A 128 -11.69 -3.39 0.57
CA PHE A 128 -10.38 -2.73 0.45
C PHE A 128 -10.62 -1.25 0.06
N PRO A 129 -10.95 -0.37 0.99
CA PRO A 129 -11.36 1.00 0.66
C PRO A 129 -10.14 1.87 0.35
N TYR A 130 -10.12 2.43 -0.88
CA TYR A 130 -9.15 3.45 -1.28
C TYR A 130 -9.51 4.79 -0.65
N THR A 131 -8.59 5.37 0.11
CA THR A 131 -8.82 6.60 0.86
C THR A 131 -7.59 7.51 0.86
N THR A 132 -7.73 8.72 1.40
CA THR A 132 -6.61 9.61 1.68
C THR A 132 -5.85 9.15 2.94
N SER A 133 -4.78 9.88 3.31
CA SER A 133 -4.04 9.64 4.55
C SER A 133 -4.73 10.23 5.80
N ASP A 134 -6.02 10.56 5.72
CA ASP A 134 -6.80 11.12 6.83
C ASP A 134 -7.15 10.06 7.86
N LEU A 135 -6.69 10.28 9.11
CA LEU A 135 -6.92 9.35 10.22
C LEU A 135 -8.41 9.19 10.56
N ILE A 136 -9.19 10.27 10.51
CA ILE A 136 -10.60 10.23 10.92
C ILE A 136 -11.42 9.43 9.91
N VAL A 137 -11.15 9.60 8.62
CA VAL A 137 -11.78 8.79 7.58
C VAL A 137 -11.40 7.32 7.73
N ALA A 138 -10.12 7.01 7.98
CA ALA A 138 -9.67 5.65 8.22
C ALA A 138 -10.35 5.01 9.44
N GLN A 139 -10.49 5.75 10.55
CA GLN A 139 -11.22 5.29 11.73
C GLN A 139 -12.70 5.01 11.43
N ARG A 140 -13.37 5.89 10.66
CA ARG A 140 -14.76 5.67 10.25
C ARG A 140 -14.93 4.40 9.40
N LEU A 141 -13.96 4.11 8.53
CA LEU A 141 -13.95 2.87 7.75
C LEU A 141 -13.78 1.64 8.66
N VAL A 142 -12.92 1.73 9.67
CA VAL A 142 -12.79 0.66 10.69
C VAL A 142 -14.07 0.50 11.52
N ASP A 143 -14.69 1.59 11.95
CA ASP A 143 -15.94 1.58 12.72
C ASP A 143 -17.10 0.88 11.99
N VAL A 144 -17.13 0.95 10.65
CA VAL A 144 -18.13 0.23 9.85
C VAL A 144 -17.73 -1.22 9.50
N GLY A 145 -16.59 -1.70 9.99
CA GLY A 145 -16.16 -3.09 9.94
C GLY A 145 -15.06 -3.41 8.91
N CYS A 146 -14.44 -2.41 8.28
CA CYS A 146 -13.28 -2.65 7.40
C CYS A 146 -12.07 -3.11 8.21
N LYS A 147 -11.46 -4.22 7.81
CA LYS A 147 -10.23 -4.77 8.39
C LYS A 147 -8.98 -4.40 7.60
N ILE A 148 -9.18 -3.80 6.45
CA ILE A 148 -8.15 -3.39 5.50
C ILE A 148 -8.43 -1.94 5.17
N ILE A 149 -7.40 -1.09 5.10
CA ILE A 149 -7.48 0.30 4.64
C ILE A 149 -6.40 0.53 3.61
N MET A 150 -6.73 1.21 2.53
CA MET A 150 -5.81 1.51 1.44
C MET A 150 -5.59 3.04 1.32
N PRO A 151 -4.76 3.64 2.19
CA PRO A 151 -4.45 5.06 2.06
C PRO A 151 -3.50 5.31 0.90
N TRP A 152 -3.63 6.48 0.27
CA TRP A 152 -2.67 6.94 -0.72
C TRP A 152 -1.38 7.48 -0.09
N ALA A 153 -0.27 7.41 -0.81
CA ALA A 153 0.95 8.16 -0.50
C ALA A 153 0.91 9.57 -1.17
N ALA A 154 0.32 9.64 -2.36
CA ALA A 154 0.06 10.83 -3.17
C ALA A 154 -1.07 10.52 -4.17
N PRO A 155 -1.60 11.50 -4.92
CA PRO A 155 -2.66 11.27 -5.91
C PRO A 155 -2.33 10.17 -6.92
N ILE A 156 -3.38 9.47 -7.39
CA ILE A 156 -3.27 8.37 -8.38
C ILE A 156 -2.47 8.84 -9.61
N GLY A 157 -1.50 8.02 -10.02
CA GLY A 157 -0.70 8.27 -11.23
C GLY A 157 0.33 9.40 -11.13
N SER A 158 0.44 10.07 -9.97
CA SER A 158 1.37 11.21 -9.80
C SER A 158 2.83 10.80 -9.70
N GLY A 159 3.12 9.60 -9.17
CA GLY A 159 4.49 9.13 -8.95
C GLY A 159 5.32 9.97 -7.96
N GLN A 160 4.66 10.86 -7.20
CA GLN A 160 5.32 11.84 -6.32
C GLN A 160 5.97 11.21 -5.08
N GLY A 161 5.61 9.98 -4.76
CA GLY A 161 6.07 9.31 -3.55
C GLY A 161 5.20 9.65 -2.33
N ILE A 162 5.83 9.77 -1.18
CA ILE A 162 5.13 10.04 0.07
C ILE A 162 5.06 11.55 0.30
N ASN A 163 3.88 12.14 0.07
CA ASN A 163 3.68 13.58 0.25
C ASN A 163 3.54 13.97 1.73
N ASP A 164 2.95 13.09 2.54
CA ASP A 164 2.76 13.33 3.98
C ASP A 164 3.20 12.11 4.81
N PRO A 165 4.50 11.97 5.08
CA PRO A 165 5.03 10.87 5.88
C PRO A 165 4.48 10.86 7.32
N ARG A 166 4.16 12.03 7.85
CA ARG A 166 3.65 12.17 9.23
C ARG A 166 2.26 11.55 9.37
N SER A 167 1.36 11.85 8.45
CA SER A 167 0.02 11.27 8.45
C SER A 167 0.07 9.75 8.27
N LEU A 168 0.92 9.25 7.37
CA LEU A 168 1.08 7.80 7.19
C LEU A 168 1.65 7.09 8.44
N LYS A 169 2.67 7.67 9.10
CA LYS A 169 3.18 7.16 10.38
C LYS A 169 2.10 7.18 11.47
N THR A 170 1.29 8.24 11.51
CA THR A 170 0.16 8.36 12.44
C THR A 170 -0.89 7.27 12.19
N LEU A 171 -1.26 7.01 10.94
CA LEU A 171 -2.17 5.92 10.59
C LEU A 171 -1.66 4.57 11.10
N ARG A 172 -0.39 4.22 10.83
CA ARG A 172 0.18 2.95 11.29
C ARG A 172 0.19 2.84 12.81
N ALA A 173 0.56 3.91 13.51
CA ALA A 173 0.62 3.93 14.97
C ALA A 173 -0.76 3.82 15.62
N ARG A 174 -1.79 4.40 15.01
CA ARG A 174 -3.16 4.44 15.56
C ARG A 174 -4.04 3.24 15.14
N LEU A 175 -3.63 2.50 14.12
CA LEU A 175 -4.35 1.35 13.57
C LEU A 175 -3.45 0.10 13.53
N PRO A 176 -2.85 -0.33 14.66
CA PRO A 176 -1.84 -1.40 14.66
C PRO A 176 -2.40 -2.75 14.20
N GLU A 177 -3.69 -3.03 14.44
CA GLU A 177 -4.34 -4.29 14.12
C GLU A 177 -4.98 -4.30 12.72
N ILE A 178 -4.97 -3.17 12.01
CA ILE A 178 -5.58 -3.04 10.69
C ILE A 178 -4.52 -3.29 9.62
N THR A 179 -4.88 -4.07 8.62
CA THR A 179 -4.03 -4.23 7.43
C THR A 179 -4.01 -2.92 6.64
N LEU A 180 -2.83 -2.31 6.52
CA LEU A 180 -2.63 -1.07 5.80
C LEU A 180 -1.84 -1.33 4.51
N ILE A 181 -2.46 -1.01 3.37
CA ILE A 181 -1.86 -1.19 2.04
C ILE A 181 -1.74 0.18 1.38
N ILE A 182 -0.55 0.64 1.07
CA ILE A 182 -0.42 1.89 0.30
C ILE A 182 -0.91 1.66 -1.12
N ASP A 183 -1.80 2.55 -1.56
CA ASP A 183 -2.38 2.56 -2.90
C ASP A 183 -2.29 3.97 -3.50
N ALA A 184 -1.62 4.08 -4.62
CA ALA A 184 -1.36 5.34 -5.33
C ALA A 184 -0.18 6.20 -4.83
N GLY A 185 0.35 7.00 -5.74
CA GLY A 185 1.42 7.95 -5.49
C GLY A 185 2.83 7.38 -5.61
N ILE A 186 3.01 6.10 -5.49
CA ILE A 186 4.33 5.45 -5.57
C ILE A 186 4.85 5.47 -7.01
N GLY A 187 6.05 6.05 -7.21
CA GLY A 187 6.66 6.20 -8.53
C GLY A 187 8.04 5.56 -8.68
N LYS A 188 8.67 5.17 -7.58
CA LYS A 188 10.02 4.57 -7.56
C LYS A 188 10.09 3.42 -6.57
N PRO A 189 10.99 2.44 -6.77
CA PRO A 189 11.23 1.37 -5.80
C PRO A 189 11.58 1.88 -4.40
N SER A 190 12.37 2.95 -4.28
CA SER A 190 12.70 3.57 -2.98
C SER A 190 11.48 4.08 -2.20
N HIS A 191 10.44 4.58 -2.88
CA HIS A 191 9.20 4.97 -2.21
C HIS A 191 8.48 3.76 -1.59
N ALA A 192 8.51 2.62 -2.28
CA ALA A 192 7.91 1.39 -1.76
C ALA A 192 8.71 0.84 -0.56
N THR A 193 10.05 0.92 -0.61
CA THR A 193 10.90 0.58 0.53
C THR A 193 10.54 1.43 1.75
N GLU A 194 10.49 2.75 1.59
CA GLU A 194 10.16 3.70 2.68
C GLU A 194 8.78 3.40 3.31
N VAL A 195 7.78 3.10 2.50
CA VAL A 195 6.45 2.67 2.97
C VAL A 195 6.54 1.40 3.83
N MET A 196 7.28 0.40 3.36
CA MET A 196 7.43 -0.86 4.09
C MET A 196 8.22 -0.69 5.38
N GLU A 197 9.22 0.20 5.41
CA GLU A 197 9.97 0.60 6.59
C GLU A 197 9.11 1.34 7.63
N MET A 198 8.03 2.01 7.21
CA MET A 198 7.03 2.58 8.12
C MET A 198 6.12 1.52 8.78
N GLY A 199 6.25 0.24 8.39
CA GLY A 199 5.46 -0.87 8.94
C GLY A 199 4.13 -1.10 8.23
N TYR A 200 3.96 -0.61 7.01
CA TYR A 200 2.81 -0.96 6.18
C TYR A 200 2.87 -2.42 5.74
N ASP A 201 1.72 -3.01 5.49
CA ASP A 201 1.63 -4.45 5.24
C ASP A 201 1.90 -4.82 3.79
N ALA A 202 1.54 -3.94 2.84
CA ALA A 202 1.73 -4.16 1.42
C ALA A 202 1.64 -2.84 0.63
N VAL A 203 1.94 -2.92 -0.68
CA VAL A 203 1.84 -1.81 -1.64
C VAL A 203 1.10 -2.29 -2.88
N LEU A 204 0.15 -1.50 -3.37
CA LEU A 204 -0.50 -1.72 -4.66
C LEU A 204 0.09 -0.75 -5.70
N LEU A 205 0.52 -1.29 -6.83
CA LEU A 205 1.17 -0.57 -7.92
C LEU A 205 0.54 -0.90 -9.27
N THR A 206 0.49 0.07 -10.16
CA THR A 206 0.16 -0.12 -11.57
C THR A 206 1.03 0.76 -12.45
N SER A 207 0.79 2.08 -12.42
CA SER A 207 1.40 3.04 -13.34
C SER A 207 2.92 3.07 -13.27
N ALA A 208 3.50 2.97 -12.07
CA ALA A 208 4.95 2.99 -11.88
C ALA A 208 5.65 1.78 -12.53
N ILE A 209 4.96 0.67 -12.66
CA ILE A 209 5.46 -0.52 -13.37
C ILE A 209 5.12 -0.42 -14.86
N ALA A 210 3.84 -0.23 -15.18
CA ALA A 210 3.32 -0.33 -16.55
C ALA A 210 3.86 0.74 -17.49
N LEU A 211 4.18 1.93 -16.99
CA LEU A 211 4.69 3.07 -17.76
C LEU A 211 6.22 3.18 -17.73
N ALA A 212 6.92 2.26 -17.09
CA ALA A 212 8.37 2.20 -17.15
C ALA A 212 8.84 1.80 -18.56
N ASN A 213 10.06 2.21 -18.95
CA ASN A 213 10.65 1.78 -20.23
C ASN A 213 10.75 0.25 -20.31
N GLU A 214 11.05 -0.40 -19.17
CA GLU A 214 11.19 -1.85 -19.04
C GLU A 214 10.25 -2.36 -17.92
N PRO A 215 8.95 -2.57 -18.19
CA PRO A 215 7.97 -2.90 -17.15
C PRO A 215 8.31 -4.17 -16.36
N VAL A 216 8.83 -5.20 -17.03
CA VAL A 216 9.19 -6.48 -16.40
C VAL A 216 10.35 -6.29 -15.39
N ASN A 217 11.37 -5.52 -15.76
CA ASN A 217 12.47 -5.22 -14.86
C ASN A 217 12.04 -4.30 -13.72
N MET A 218 11.16 -3.35 -14.00
CA MET A 218 10.60 -2.47 -12.96
C MET A 218 9.74 -3.26 -11.96
N ALA A 219 8.98 -4.25 -12.41
CA ALA A 219 8.22 -5.15 -11.55
C ALA A 219 9.12 -5.92 -10.57
N ARG A 220 10.24 -6.46 -11.04
CA ARG A 220 11.27 -7.09 -10.20
C ARG A 220 11.88 -6.11 -9.20
N ALA A 221 12.20 -4.89 -9.64
CA ALA A 221 12.76 -3.86 -8.79
C ALA A 221 11.81 -3.48 -7.64
N PHE A 222 10.52 -3.34 -7.89
CA PHE A 222 9.52 -3.09 -6.86
C PHE A 222 9.35 -4.27 -5.91
N SER A 223 9.33 -5.49 -6.41
CA SER A 223 9.25 -6.70 -5.58
C SER A 223 10.43 -6.75 -4.58
N ALA A 224 11.65 -6.57 -5.07
CA ALA A 224 12.85 -6.54 -4.24
C ALA A 224 12.85 -5.38 -3.22
N ALA A 225 12.37 -4.20 -3.61
CA ALA A 225 12.28 -3.02 -2.76
C ALA A 225 11.29 -3.22 -1.59
N ILE A 226 10.13 -3.81 -1.89
CA ILE A 226 9.10 -4.12 -0.90
C ILE A 226 9.61 -5.17 0.10
N GLU A 227 10.29 -6.20 -0.40
CA GLU A 227 10.91 -7.22 0.45
C GLU A 227 11.99 -6.62 1.35
N ALA A 228 12.89 -5.81 0.79
CA ALA A 228 13.96 -5.16 1.54
C ALA A 228 13.41 -4.24 2.64
N GLY A 229 12.42 -3.40 2.34
CA GLY A 229 11.80 -2.52 3.33
C GLY A 229 11.10 -3.30 4.45
N ARG A 230 10.42 -4.39 4.12
CA ARG A 230 9.77 -5.24 5.10
C ARG A 230 10.76 -5.96 6.02
N LEU A 231 11.82 -6.52 5.46
CA LEU A 231 12.89 -7.14 6.24
C LEU A 231 13.58 -6.11 7.15
N GLY A 232 13.82 -4.89 6.65
CA GLY A 232 14.35 -3.79 7.45
C GLY A 232 13.47 -3.46 8.65
N PHE A 233 12.15 -3.30 8.42
CA PHE A 233 11.19 -3.03 9.48
C PHE A 233 11.16 -4.15 10.55
N GLU A 234 11.09 -5.41 10.12
CA GLU A 234 11.04 -6.57 11.03
C GLU A 234 12.34 -6.79 11.82
N SER A 235 13.47 -6.38 11.24
CA SER A 235 14.78 -6.47 11.89
C SER A 235 15.01 -5.38 12.93
N GLY A 236 14.27 -4.29 12.85
CA GLY A 236 14.49 -3.09 13.66
C GLY A 236 15.64 -2.24 13.14
N PHE A 237 15.51 -0.93 13.27
CA PHE A 237 16.50 0.02 12.82
C PHE A 237 17.48 0.41 13.94
N MET A 238 18.70 0.76 13.56
CA MET A 238 19.63 1.42 14.46
C MET A 238 19.06 2.80 14.83
N GLU A 239 19.18 3.18 16.10
CA GLU A 239 18.83 4.54 16.54
C GLU A 239 19.68 5.59 15.82
N GLU A 240 19.02 6.65 15.35
CA GLU A 240 19.72 7.82 14.82
C GLU A 240 20.51 8.51 15.94
N ARG A 241 21.72 8.94 15.62
CA ARG A 241 22.61 9.62 16.57
C ARG A 241 23.00 10.99 16.01
N VAL A 242 22.94 12.00 16.86
CA VAL A 242 23.38 13.36 16.50
C VAL A 242 24.91 13.39 16.33
N MET A 243 25.64 12.62 17.15
CA MET A 243 27.11 12.57 17.13
C MET A 243 27.59 11.25 16.53
N ALA A 244 28.74 11.30 15.87
CA ALA A 244 29.41 10.11 15.37
C ALA A 244 29.78 9.15 16.49
N SER A 245 29.64 7.85 16.24
CA SER A 245 30.09 6.79 17.13
C SER A 245 31.04 5.88 16.36
N PRO A 246 32.29 5.70 16.80
CA PRO A 246 33.26 4.86 16.10
C PRO A 246 32.80 3.41 16.09
N SER A 247 32.86 2.77 14.92
CA SER A 247 32.59 1.32 14.75
C SER A 247 33.82 0.48 14.99
N THR A 248 35.01 1.08 14.93
CA THR A 248 36.28 0.38 15.16
C THR A 248 36.54 0.26 16.67
N PRO A 249 36.89 -0.94 17.20
CA PRO A 249 37.21 -1.12 18.62
C PRO A 249 38.44 -0.29 19.01
N THR A 250 38.44 0.22 20.23
CA THR A 250 39.64 0.79 20.82
C THR A 250 40.67 -0.30 21.10
N ILE A 251 41.98 0.04 21.10
CA ILE A 251 43.06 -0.90 21.31
C ILE A 251 42.81 -1.69 22.61
N GLY A 252 42.92 -3.02 22.54
CA GLY A 252 42.75 -3.92 23.67
C GLY A 252 41.32 -4.35 23.99
N THR A 253 40.31 -3.87 23.25
CA THR A 253 38.91 -4.27 23.45
C THR A 253 38.44 -5.13 22.26
N PRO A 254 38.10 -6.41 22.45
CA PRO A 254 37.53 -7.23 21.39
C PRO A 254 36.21 -6.59 20.86
N PHE A 255 35.99 -6.63 19.54
CA PHE A 255 34.83 -5.97 18.91
C PHE A 255 33.47 -6.50 19.40
N TRP A 256 33.40 -7.75 19.88
CA TRP A 256 32.19 -8.37 20.43
C TRP A 256 31.90 -8.02 21.90
N HIS A 257 32.78 -7.28 22.58
CA HIS A 257 32.62 -6.88 23.99
C HIS A 257 32.23 -5.42 24.16
N GLN A 258 31.78 -4.72 23.12
CA GLN A 258 31.31 -3.36 23.28
C GLN A 258 30.03 -3.34 24.12
N LYS A 259 30.14 -2.97 25.39
CA LYS A 259 28.98 -2.63 26.22
C LYS A 259 28.27 -1.47 25.54
N LYS A 260 26.92 -1.53 25.41
CA LYS A 260 26.09 -0.37 25.08
C LYS A 260 26.50 0.75 26.03
N GLN A 261 27.26 1.74 25.55
CA GLN A 261 27.49 2.96 26.31
C GLN A 261 26.13 3.68 26.40
N GLN A 262 25.53 3.61 27.58
CA GLN A 262 24.49 4.56 27.92
C GLN A 262 25.09 5.96 27.78
N GLN A 263 24.65 6.76 26.85
CA GLN A 263 25.00 8.17 26.77
C GLN A 263 24.40 8.85 28.00
N THR A 264 25.16 8.96 29.07
CA THR A 264 24.91 9.93 30.13
C THR A 264 25.25 11.27 29.54
N PHE A 265 24.24 12.06 29.21
CA PHE A 265 24.43 13.49 28.96
C PHE A 265 24.97 14.10 30.26
N PRO A 266 26.04 14.91 30.22
CA PRO A 266 26.44 15.65 31.40
C PRO A 266 25.29 16.57 31.79
N GLU A 267 24.83 16.46 33.03
CA GLU A 267 23.95 17.43 33.68
C GLU A 267 24.70 18.77 33.80
N THR A 268 24.62 19.56 32.75
CA THR A 268 25.06 20.98 32.82
C THR A 268 24.04 21.79 32.05
N VAL A 269 22.99 22.18 32.74
CA VAL A 269 22.40 23.55 32.77
C VAL A 269 21.32 23.57 33.88
N SER A 270 21.75 23.57 35.14
CA SER A 270 20.89 24.07 36.23
C SER A 270 21.56 25.25 36.92
N SER A 271 21.85 26.31 36.17
CA SER A 271 22.28 27.58 36.77
C SER A 271 22.00 28.77 35.85
N LEU A 272 20.72 28.94 35.46
CA LEU A 272 20.25 30.20 34.86
C LEU A 272 18.87 30.59 35.42
N THR A 273 18.70 30.48 36.77
CA THR A 273 17.51 30.97 37.44
C THR A 273 17.81 31.95 38.58
N GLU A 274 18.94 32.64 38.53
CA GLU A 274 19.26 33.71 39.46
C GLU A 274 19.87 34.94 38.78
N ILE A 275 19.18 35.60 37.88
CA ILE A 275 19.40 37.01 37.54
C ILE A 275 18.09 37.53 36.96
N VAL A 276 17.08 37.80 37.78
CA VAL A 276 16.14 38.93 37.68
C VAL A 276 15.51 39.13 39.05
N LYS A 277 16.12 40.00 39.81
CA LYS A 277 15.47 40.84 40.81
C LYS A 277 15.69 42.26 40.42
#